data_7317bb69f680a2ca4adc077a3c723e7e
#
_entry.id   7317bb69f680a2ca4adc077a3c723e7e
#
_cell.length_a   1.000
_cell.length_b   1.000
_cell.length_c   1.000
_cell.angle_alpha   90.00
_cell.angle_beta   90.00
_cell.angle_gamma   90.00
#
_symmetry.space_group_name_H-M   'P 1'
#
loop_
_entity.id
_entity.type
_entity.pdbx_description
1 polymer ?
#
loop_
_entity_poly.entity_id
_entity_poly.type
_entity_poly.pdbx_seq_one_letter_code
_entity_poly.pdbx_strand_id
1 'polypeptide(L)'
;VSHLVGISIVGASGYSGAELLRFLLRHKGVRIDKLFANSSAGKSLAELYPEFRNRLEKPFEPFTLEATEESDCVFLALPSGEAMNLAPALLEAGKIVIDLGGDFRLKNVEHYKKFYKHDHTAVHLLEKAVYGLAEWNAEQIKSAKLIANPGCYPTSVLLPLLPLLKEGLILPSGIVITSMSGVSGAGRKADLSLSFVEVNDSVKAYKVAEHQHLPEIKQTLETITGQSVSLSFVPHLIPITRGIYTTIHATLCEGTTAEKIFEGYERYYKQTPFVRYSRDFIPELKGVVHTNFCDIGFRLSLETNQVILCAAIDNLVKGAAGQAIQNFNLIFGFNETESLL
;
A
#
# COMPACT_ATOMS: atom_id res chain seq x y z
N VAL A 1 -17.01 22.96 18.43
CA VAL A 1 -15.86 22.05 18.57
C VAL A 1 -16.08 20.96 17.55
N SER A 2 -15.27 20.93 16.48
CA SER A 2 -15.33 19.83 15.50
C SER A 2 -15.03 18.52 16.25
N HIS A 3 -15.90 17.52 16.10
CA HIS A 3 -15.71 16.22 16.71
C HIS A 3 -14.45 15.58 16.12
N LEU A 4 -13.46 15.24 16.95
CA LEU A 4 -12.27 14.51 16.52
C LEU A 4 -12.64 13.05 16.31
N VAL A 5 -12.19 12.47 15.19
CA VAL A 5 -12.36 11.04 14.91
C VAL A 5 -11.43 10.25 15.83
N GLY A 6 -11.99 9.38 16.65
CA GLY A 6 -11.22 8.47 17.50
C GLY A 6 -10.60 7.33 16.68
N ILE A 7 -9.31 7.09 16.85
CA ILE A 7 -8.63 5.99 16.16
C ILE A 7 -7.85 5.11 17.11
N SER A 8 -7.79 3.81 16.78
CA SER A 8 -6.90 2.84 17.39
C SER A 8 -6.04 2.15 16.34
N ILE A 9 -4.85 1.72 16.73
CA ILE A 9 -3.92 1.01 15.84
C ILE A 9 -3.56 -0.33 16.48
N VAL A 10 -3.85 -1.43 15.78
CA VAL A 10 -3.41 -2.78 16.15
C VAL A 10 -2.15 -3.10 15.36
N GLY A 11 -1.10 -3.54 16.03
CA GLY A 11 0.24 -3.69 15.43
C GLY A 11 1.05 -2.38 15.46
N ALA A 12 0.74 -1.48 16.40
CA ALA A 12 1.35 -0.15 16.49
C ALA A 12 2.88 -0.17 16.73
N SER A 13 3.45 -1.26 17.21
CA SER A 13 4.91 -1.43 17.39
C SER A 13 5.68 -1.81 16.12
N GLY A 14 5.00 -2.13 15.02
CA GLY A 14 5.61 -2.42 13.72
C GLY A 14 5.99 -1.14 12.94
N TYR A 15 6.74 -1.30 11.85
CA TYR A 15 7.15 -0.14 11.02
C TYR A 15 5.95 0.61 10.44
N SER A 16 4.94 -0.10 9.91
CA SER A 16 3.73 0.53 9.38
C SER A 16 2.91 1.23 10.45
N GLY A 17 2.82 0.66 11.67
CA GLY A 17 2.17 1.28 12.82
C GLY A 17 2.87 2.55 13.27
N ALA A 18 4.20 2.55 13.37
CA ALA A 18 5.00 3.74 13.69
C ALA A 18 4.86 4.81 12.61
N GLU A 19 4.81 4.41 11.34
CA GLU A 19 4.63 5.35 10.22
C GLU A 19 3.23 5.98 10.22
N LEU A 20 2.17 5.21 10.49
CA LEU A 20 0.82 5.74 10.72
C LEU A 20 0.84 6.83 11.79
N LEU A 21 1.46 6.55 12.94
CA LEU A 21 1.54 7.50 14.06
C LEU A 21 2.31 8.75 13.69
N ARG A 22 3.36 8.65 12.89
CA ARG A 22 4.15 9.79 12.44
C ARG A 22 3.32 10.83 11.69
N PHE A 23 2.35 10.38 10.89
CA PHE A 23 1.41 11.23 10.19
C PHE A 23 0.19 11.62 11.05
N LEU A 24 -0.43 10.65 11.74
CA LEU A 24 -1.65 10.88 12.52
C LEU A 24 -1.45 11.86 13.69
N LEU A 25 -0.25 11.94 14.26
CA LEU A 25 0.09 12.96 15.28
C LEU A 25 0.07 14.40 14.75
N ARG A 26 0.08 14.60 13.45
CA ARG A 26 -0.04 15.90 12.78
C ARG A 26 -1.44 16.15 12.24
N HIS A 27 -2.30 15.15 12.29
CA HIS A 27 -3.64 15.21 11.72
C HIS A 27 -4.60 15.99 12.64
N LYS A 28 -5.15 17.09 12.15
CA LYS A 28 -5.97 18.01 12.96
C LYS A 28 -7.35 17.45 13.35
N GLY A 29 -7.85 16.47 12.64
CA GLY A 29 -9.17 15.85 12.85
C GLY A 29 -9.15 14.55 13.64
N VAL A 30 -8.00 14.12 14.21
CA VAL A 30 -7.82 12.81 14.82
C VAL A 30 -7.51 12.88 16.30
N ARG A 31 -8.10 11.97 17.08
CA ARG A 31 -7.72 11.62 18.44
C ARG A 31 -7.18 10.19 18.45
N ILE A 32 -5.97 9.98 18.92
CA ILE A 32 -5.39 8.63 19.09
C ILE A 32 -5.90 8.06 20.41
N ASP A 33 -6.73 7.00 20.35
CA ASP A 33 -7.33 6.41 21.55
C ASP A 33 -6.43 5.31 22.12
N LYS A 34 -6.11 4.28 21.34
CA LYS A 34 -5.34 3.12 21.80
C LYS A 34 -4.25 2.68 20.81
N LEU A 35 -3.18 2.16 21.37
CA LEU A 35 -2.07 1.53 20.66
C LEU A 35 -1.95 0.07 21.11
N PHE A 36 -2.26 -0.87 20.24
CA PHE A 36 -2.20 -2.28 20.57
C PHE A 36 -0.96 -2.96 19.98
N ALA A 37 -0.24 -3.69 20.83
CA ALA A 37 0.92 -4.48 20.42
C ALA A 37 1.24 -5.56 21.46
N ASN A 38 0.81 -6.79 21.22
CA ASN A 38 0.92 -7.88 22.19
C ASN A 38 2.38 -8.15 22.65
N SER A 39 3.32 -8.23 21.70
CA SER A 39 4.74 -8.51 22.01
C SER A 39 5.49 -7.34 22.66
N SER A 40 4.90 -6.15 22.65
CA SER A 40 5.48 -4.93 23.21
C SER A 40 4.60 -4.31 24.30
N ALA A 41 3.61 -5.05 24.81
CA ALA A 41 2.71 -4.57 25.86
C ALA A 41 3.49 -4.04 27.06
N GLY A 42 3.04 -2.92 27.62
CA GLY A 42 3.68 -2.21 28.72
C GLY A 42 4.83 -1.28 28.34
N LYS A 43 5.39 -1.39 27.13
CA LYS A 43 6.39 -0.43 26.62
C LYS A 43 5.71 0.80 26.02
N SER A 44 6.40 1.92 26.04
CA SER A 44 5.95 3.12 25.30
C SER A 44 6.45 3.08 23.85
N LEU A 45 5.76 3.85 23.00
CA LEU A 45 6.21 4.04 21.61
C LEU A 45 7.64 4.63 21.56
N ALA A 46 7.94 5.56 22.45
CA ALA A 46 9.24 6.24 22.53
C ALA A 46 10.41 5.33 22.95
N GLU A 47 10.13 4.21 23.62
CA GLU A 47 11.16 3.20 23.90
C GLU A 47 11.58 2.44 22.64
N LEU A 48 10.66 2.22 21.70
CA LEU A 48 10.95 1.54 20.44
C LEU A 48 11.41 2.51 19.33
N TYR A 49 10.89 3.73 19.37
CA TYR A 49 11.09 4.77 18.36
C TYR A 49 11.37 6.10 19.07
N PRO A 50 12.64 6.42 19.36
CA PRO A 50 13.02 7.59 20.17
C PRO A 50 12.54 8.94 19.66
N GLU A 51 12.24 9.05 18.35
CA GLU A 51 11.69 10.26 17.74
C GLU A 51 10.29 10.64 18.23
N PHE A 52 9.59 9.74 18.94
CA PHE A 52 8.28 10.02 19.55
C PHE A 52 8.35 10.53 21.00
N ARG A 53 9.55 10.69 21.57
CA ARG A 53 9.70 11.26 22.92
C ARG A 53 9.02 12.61 23.03
N ASN A 54 8.29 12.82 24.14
CA ASN A 54 7.51 14.03 24.42
C ASN A 54 6.41 14.36 23.36
N ARG A 55 6.07 13.40 22.50
CA ARG A 55 5.01 13.58 21.48
C ARG A 55 3.82 12.67 21.73
N LEU A 56 4.05 11.44 22.16
CA LEU A 56 3.01 10.47 22.49
C LEU A 56 3.52 9.51 23.56
N GLU A 57 2.96 9.60 24.77
CA GLU A 57 3.37 8.82 25.94
C GLU A 57 2.37 7.70 26.27
N LYS A 58 1.62 7.22 25.26
CA LYS A 58 0.71 6.09 25.45
C LYS A 58 1.51 4.77 25.44
N PRO A 59 1.30 3.87 26.43
CA PRO A 59 1.88 2.54 26.39
C PRO A 59 1.16 1.68 25.36
N PHE A 60 1.83 0.64 24.89
CA PHE A 60 1.18 -0.42 24.12
C PHE A 60 0.37 -1.30 25.08
N GLU A 61 -0.86 -1.62 24.69
CA GLU A 61 -1.76 -2.52 25.40
C GLU A 61 -1.98 -3.81 24.59
N PRO A 62 -2.33 -4.93 25.24
CA PRO A 62 -2.88 -6.09 24.55
C PRO A 62 -4.20 -5.71 23.89
N PHE A 63 -4.48 -6.28 22.72
CA PHE A 63 -5.74 -6.01 22.03
C PHE A 63 -6.92 -6.65 22.77
N THR A 64 -7.96 -5.87 23.04
CA THR A 64 -9.31 -6.34 23.34
C THR A 64 -10.32 -5.52 22.56
N LEU A 65 -11.47 -6.13 22.23
CA LEU A 65 -12.52 -5.45 21.48
C LEU A 65 -13.12 -4.27 22.30
N GLU A 66 -13.32 -4.48 23.58
CA GLU A 66 -13.87 -3.49 24.53
C GLU A 66 -12.99 -2.23 24.59
N ALA A 67 -11.68 -2.38 24.52
CA ALA A 67 -10.76 -1.25 24.55
C ALA A 67 -10.86 -0.36 23.29
N THR A 68 -11.56 -0.80 22.23
CA THR A 68 -11.82 0.00 21.02
C THR A 68 -13.14 0.78 21.09
N GLU A 69 -13.88 0.74 22.21
CA GLU A 69 -15.24 1.30 22.32
C GLU A 69 -15.29 2.78 21.86
N GLU A 70 -14.34 3.60 22.28
CA GLU A 70 -14.29 5.03 21.94
C GLU A 70 -13.79 5.34 20.53
N SER A 71 -13.26 4.34 19.81
CA SER A 71 -12.69 4.54 18.47
C SER A 71 -13.74 4.43 17.38
N ASP A 72 -13.69 5.34 16.44
CA ASP A 72 -14.51 5.32 15.21
C ASP A 72 -13.87 4.43 14.14
N CYS A 73 -12.53 4.41 14.09
CA CYS A 73 -11.75 3.68 13.12
C CYS A 73 -10.60 2.89 13.76
N VAL A 74 -10.37 1.68 13.26
CA VAL A 74 -9.26 0.83 13.69
C VAL A 74 -8.37 0.47 12.50
N PHE A 75 -7.09 0.86 12.59
CA PHE A 75 -6.07 0.43 11.64
C PHE A 75 -5.48 -0.91 12.07
N LEU A 76 -5.47 -1.88 11.17
CA LEU A 76 -4.84 -3.19 11.39
C LEU A 76 -3.49 -3.22 10.66
N ALA A 77 -2.40 -2.96 11.37
CA ALA A 77 -1.04 -3.00 10.86
C ALA A 77 -0.36 -4.32 11.26
N LEU A 78 -0.97 -5.43 10.86
CA LEU A 78 -0.66 -6.80 11.27
C LEU A 78 -0.04 -7.62 10.14
N PRO A 79 0.70 -8.68 10.45
CA PRO A 79 1.04 -9.71 9.47
C PRO A 79 -0.22 -10.34 8.87
N SER A 80 -0.12 -10.84 7.64
CA SER A 80 -1.22 -11.57 7.00
C SER A 80 -1.61 -12.81 7.82
N GLY A 81 -2.91 -13.09 7.91
CA GLY A 81 -3.50 -14.15 8.72
C GLY A 81 -4.06 -13.67 10.06
N GLU A 82 -3.79 -12.44 10.45
CA GLU A 82 -4.22 -11.89 11.75
C GLU A 82 -5.46 -10.99 11.63
N ALA A 83 -5.51 -10.13 10.61
CA ALA A 83 -6.59 -9.16 10.44
C ALA A 83 -7.95 -9.82 10.23
N MET A 84 -8.01 -10.95 9.52
CA MET A 84 -9.26 -11.69 9.29
C MET A 84 -9.89 -12.26 10.57
N ASN A 85 -9.13 -12.38 11.65
CA ASN A 85 -9.64 -12.84 12.95
C ASN A 85 -10.21 -11.68 13.80
N LEU A 86 -9.80 -10.44 13.53
CA LEU A 86 -10.22 -9.26 14.30
C LEU A 86 -11.31 -8.45 13.57
N ALA A 87 -11.21 -8.34 12.27
CA ALA A 87 -12.09 -7.50 11.47
C ALA A 87 -13.59 -7.83 11.63
N PRO A 88 -14.05 -9.11 11.70
CA PRO A 88 -15.46 -9.40 11.88
C PRO A 88 -16.05 -8.74 13.13
N ALA A 89 -15.42 -8.93 14.29
CA ALA A 89 -15.90 -8.38 15.57
C ALA A 89 -15.84 -6.84 15.58
N LEU A 90 -14.81 -6.24 15.00
CA LEU A 90 -14.70 -4.78 14.89
C LEU A 90 -15.82 -4.19 14.02
N LEU A 91 -16.13 -4.81 12.89
CA LEU A 91 -17.22 -4.39 12.00
C LEU A 91 -18.60 -4.56 12.65
N GLU A 92 -18.83 -5.65 13.38
CA GLU A 92 -20.05 -5.89 14.17
C GLU A 92 -20.20 -4.85 15.28
N ALA A 93 -19.10 -4.41 15.88
CA ALA A 93 -19.07 -3.30 16.84
C ALA A 93 -19.23 -1.91 16.16
N GLY A 94 -19.49 -1.86 14.87
CA GLY A 94 -19.76 -0.62 14.11
C GLY A 94 -18.51 0.17 13.74
N LYS A 95 -17.29 -0.39 13.94
CA LYS A 95 -16.04 0.30 13.63
C LYS A 95 -15.77 0.31 12.13
N ILE A 96 -15.09 1.34 11.64
CA ILE A 96 -14.46 1.34 10.34
C ILE A 96 -13.10 0.65 10.47
N VAL A 97 -12.80 -0.27 9.57
CA VAL A 97 -11.56 -1.05 9.60
C VAL A 97 -10.72 -0.77 8.35
N ILE A 98 -9.46 -0.39 8.55
CA ILE A 98 -8.47 -0.23 7.47
C ILE A 98 -7.37 -1.25 7.69
N ASP A 99 -7.37 -2.30 6.88
CA ASP A 99 -6.38 -3.38 6.94
C ASP A 99 -5.17 -3.09 6.04
N LEU A 100 -4.00 -2.95 6.64
CA LEU A 100 -2.73 -2.80 5.94
C LEU A 100 -2.10 -4.17 5.59
N GLY A 101 -2.68 -5.26 6.11
CA GLY A 101 -2.28 -6.63 5.81
C GLY A 101 -2.77 -7.12 4.46
N GLY A 102 -2.59 -8.42 4.22
CA GLY A 102 -2.96 -9.03 2.95
C GLY A 102 -4.32 -9.73 2.94
N ASP A 103 -5.03 -9.76 4.08
CA ASP A 103 -6.13 -10.70 4.28
C ASP A 103 -7.36 -10.40 3.42
N PHE A 104 -7.63 -9.14 3.11
CA PHE A 104 -8.83 -8.75 2.36
C PHE A 104 -8.56 -8.28 0.92
N ARG A 105 -7.32 -8.40 0.42
CA ARG A 105 -6.94 -7.92 -0.92
C ARG A 105 -7.43 -8.83 -2.03
N LEU A 106 -7.39 -10.17 -1.81
CA LEU A 106 -7.77 -11.16 -2.81
C LEU A 106 -9.22 -11.59 -2.64
N LYS A 107 -10.01 -11.53 -3.71
CA LYS A 107 -11.40 -12.01 -3.73
C LYS A 107 -11.47 -13.54 -3.82
N ASN A 108 -10.50 -14.17 -4.49
CA ASN A 108 -10.45 -15.61 -4.68
C ASN A 108 -9.74 -16.29 -3.50
N VAL A 109 -10.49 -17.11 -2.75
CA VAL A 109 -10.01 -17.83 -1.55
C VAL A 109 -8.90 -18.82 -1.88
N GLU A 110 -8.97 -19.49 -3.04
CA GLU A 110 -7.94 -20.44 -3.46
C GLU A 110 -6.62 -19.72 -3.79
N HIS A 111 -6.69 -18.52 -4.40
CA HIS A 111 -5.51 -17.68 -4.58
C HIS A 111 -4.95 -17.24 -3.24
N TYR A 112 -5.80 -16.83 -2.29
CA TYR A 112 -5.36 -16.47 -0.95
C TYR A 112 -4.60 -17.64 -0.30
N LYS A 113 -5.20 -18.83 -0.23
CA LYS A 113 -4.58 -20.04 0.31
C LYS A 113 -3.27 -20.39 -0.38
N LYS A 114 -3.24 -20.33 -1.73
CA LYS A 114 -2.04 -20.64 -2.51
C LYS A 114 -0.87 -19.71 -2.19
N PHE A 115 -1.10 -18.40 -2.09
CA PHE A 115 -0.04 -17.41 -1.98
C PHE A 115 0.29 -17.02 -0.54
N TYR A 116 -0.68 -17.02 0.37
CA TYR A 116 -0.49 -16.72 1.80
C TYR A 116 -0.25 -17.96 2.66
N LYS A 117 -0.49 -19.18 2.13
CA LYS A 117 -0.19 -20.49 2.76
C LYS A 117 -1.03 -20.82 4.00
N HIS A 118 -2.19 -20.21 4.15
CA HIS A 118 -3.18 -20.52 5.19
C HIS A 118 -4.61 -20.29 4.68
N ASP A 119 -5.58 -20.88 5.40
CA ASP A 119 -6.99 -20.71 5.07
C ASP A 119 -7.51 -19.35 5.53
N HIS A 120 -8.47 -18.81 4.80
CA HIS A 120 -9.12 -17.54 5.15
C HIS A 120 -10.34 -17.79 6.05
N THR A 121 -10.36 -17.21 7.26
CA THR A 121 -11.42 -17.44 8.25
C THR A 121 -12.64 -16.52 8.10
N ALA A 122 -12.51 -15.38 7.42
CA ALA A 122 -13.57 -14.38 7.22
C ALA A 122 -13.94 -14.19 5.75
N VAL A 123 -14.15 -15.31 5.02
CA VAL A 123 -14.46 -15.33 3.57
C VAL A 123 -15.65 -14.42 3.21
N HIS A 124 -16.66 -14.35 4.07
CA HIS A 124 -17.87 -13.54 3.87
C HIS A 124 -17.60 -12.02 3.83
N LEU A 125 -16.41 -11.57 4.25
CA LEU A 125 -16.01 -10.18 4.19
C LEU A 125 -15.24 -9.82 2.92
N LEU A 126 -14.74 -10.79 2.15
CA LEU A 126 -13.92 -10.53 0.97
C LEU A 126 -14.66 -9.65 -0.05
N GLU A 127 -15.95 -9.93 -0.32
CA GLU A 127 -16.74 -9.13 -1.25
C GLU A 127 -17.11 -7.74 -0.71
N LYS A 128 -17.13 -7.59 0.63
CA LYS A 128 -17.44 -6.32 1.30
C LYS A 128 -16.23 -5.39 1.39
N ALA A 129 -15.03 -5.94 1.34
CA ALA A 129 -13.81 -5.17 1.41
C ALA A 129 -13.59 -4.35 0.14
N VAL A 130 -13.41 -3.04 0.30
CA VAL A 130 -13.05 -2.14 -0.80
C VAL A 130 -11.54 -2.07 -0.92
N TYR A 131 -11.02 -2.25 -2.13
CA TYR A 131 -9.60 -2.12 -2.40
C TYR A 131 -9.19 -0.65 -2.36
N GLY A 132 -8.32 -0.31 -1.41
CA GLY A 132 -8.00 1.06 -1.02
C GLY A 132 -6.97 1.76 -1.92
N LEU A 133 -7.01 1.58 -3.24
CA LEU A 133 -6.24 2.37 -4.19
C LEU A 133 -7.01 3.67 -4.48
N ALA A 134 -6.73 4.71 -3.70
CA ALA A 134 -7.52 5.94 -3.62
C ALA A 134 -7.72 6.61 -4.99
N GLU A 135 -6.70 6.62 -5.84
CA GLU A 135 -6.72 7.24 -7.16
C GLU A 135 -7.74 6.59 -8.13
N TRP A 136 -8.16 5.36 -7.85
CA TRP A 136 -9.07 4.59 -8.72
C TRP A 136 -10.40 4.25 -8.06
N ASN A 137 -10.45 4.19 -6.73
CA ASN A 137 -11.63 3.72 -6.00
C ASN A 137 -12.17 4.76 -5.01
N ALA A 138 -11.86 6.05 -5.18
CA ALA A 138 -12.23 7.11 -4.23
C ALA A 138 -13.71 7.09 -3.83
N GLU A 139 -14.63 6.92 -4.79
CA GLU A 139 -16.07 6.93 -4.51
C GLU A 139 -16.51 5.71 -3.67
N GLN A 140 -15.97 4.53 -3.95
CA GLN A 140 -16.26 3.32 -3.17
C GLN A 140 -15.67 3.43 -1.76
N ILE A 141 -14.47 4.04 -1.62
CA ILE A 141 -13.78 4.22 -0.34
C ILE A 141 -14.59 5.11 0.59
N LYS A 142 -15.20 6.20 0.11
CA LYS A 142 -15.97 7.15 0.93
C LYS A 142 -17.09 6.48 1.73
N SER A 143 -17.66 5.39 1.25
CA SER A 143 -18.77 4.67 1.90
C SER A 143 -18.34 3.33 2.53
N ALA A 144 -17.07 2.98 2.44
CA ALA A 144 -16.58 1.69 2.89
C ALA A 144 -16.53 1.56 4.41
N LYS A 145 -16.79 0.36 4.91
CA LYS A 145 -16.59 -0.01 6.31
C LYS A 145 -15.33 -0.86 6.52
N LEU A 146 -14.88 -1.54 5.46
CA LEU A 146 -13.66 -2.34 5.44
C LEU A 146 -12.83 -1.96 4.22
N ILE A 147 -11.61 -1.49 4.46
CA ILE A 147 -10.63 -1.18 3.42
C ILE A 147 -9.54 -2.25 3.43
N ALA A 148 -9.31 -2.85 2.28
CA ALA A 148 -8.11 -3.61 1.98
C ALA A 148 -7.06 -2.66 1.40
N ASN A 149 -6.14 -2.18 2.24
CA ASN A 149 -5.11 -1.25 1.80
C ASN A 149 -4.12 -1.96 0.85
N PRO A 150 -3.79 -1.40 -0.31
CA PRO A 150 -2.91 -2.03 -1.29
C PRO A 150 -1.55 -2.43 -0.73
N GLY A 151 -0.96 -3.49 -1.28
CA GLY A 151 0.43 -3.82 -1.04
C GLY A 151 1.38 -2.78 -1.64
N CYS A 152 2.60 -2.70 -1.10
CA CYS A 152 3.56 -1.70 -1.55
C CYS A 152 3.99 -1.90 -3.03
N TYR A 153 4.31 -3.11 -3.44
CA TYR A 153 4.58 -3.40 -4.85
C TYR A 153 3.35 -3.18 -5.75
N PRO A 154 2.14 -3.68 -5.41
CA PRO A 154 0.94 -3.38 -6.19
C PRO A 154 0.74 -1.89 -6.43
N THR A 155 0.90 -1.04 -5.43
CA THR A 155 0.79 0.41 -5.59
C THR A 155 1.75 0.95 -6.66
N SER A 156 3.03 0.55 -6.61
CA SER A 156 4.06 1.00 -7.57
C SER A 156 3.87 0.45 -8.98
N VAL A 157 3.10 -0.64 -9.15
CA VAL A 157 2.83 -1.28 -10.43
C VAL A 157 1.50 -0.83 -11.03
N LEU A 158 0.46 -0.76 -10.21
CA LEU A 158 -0.90 -0.43 -10.66
C LEU A 158 -1.01 1.01 -11.15
N LEU A 159 -0.43 1.96 -10.42
CA LEU A 159 -0.53 3.37 -10.79
C LEU A 159 0.06 3.67 -12.17
N PRO A 160 1.24 3.17 -12.58
CA PRO A 160 1.71 3.39 -13.94
C PRO A 160 0.98 2.57 -15.02
N LEU A 161 0.45 1.37 -14.73
CA LEU A 161 -0.15 0.49 -15.74
C LEU A 161 -1.62 0.77 -16.03
N LEU A 162 -2.40 1.10 -15.01
CA LEU A 162 -3.86 1.21 -15.13
C LEU A 162 -4.31 2.21 -16.21
N PRO A 163 -3.77 3.45 -16.31
CA PRO A 163 -4.16 4.37 -17.37
C PRO A 163 -3.88 3.81 -18.76
N LEU A 164 -2.72 3.20 -18.96
CA LEU A 164 -2.31 2.71 -20.27
C LEU A 164 -3.14 1.52 -20.74
N LEU A 165 -3.45 0.59 -19.83
CA LEU A 165 -4.33 -0.55 -20.14
C LEU A 165 -5.78 -0.09 -20.38
N LYS A 166 -6.28 0.86 -19.56
CA LYS A 166 -7.65 1.37 -19.68
C LYS A 166 -7.89 2.10 -20.99
N GLU A 167 -6.88 2.83 -21.49
CA GLU A 167 -6.92 3.56 -22.76
C GLU A 167 -6.52 2.69 -23.96
N GLY A 168 -6.17 1.41 -23.76
CA GLY A 168 -5.75 0.52 -24.85
C GLY A 168 -4.44 0.95 -25.52
N LEU A 169 -3.53 1.56 -24.78
CA LEU A 169 -2.25 2.06 -25.28
C LEU A 169 -1.15 0.99 -25.27
N ILE A 170 -1.33 -0.05 -24.46
CA ILE A 170 -0.43 -1.20 -24.36
C ILE A 170 -1.21 -2.51 -24.43
N LEU A 171 -0.55 -3.56 -24.92
CA LEU A 171 -1.13 -4.90 -24.91
C LEU A 171 -1.26 -5.42 -23.47
N PRO A 172 -2.37 -6.11 -23.13
CA PRO A 172 -2.57 -6.69 -21.81
C PRO A 172 -1.77 -7.96 -21.56
N SER A 173 -0.94 -8.38 -22.52
CA SER A 173 -0.12 -9.57 -22.46
C SER A 173 1.36 -9.26 -22.60
N GLY A 174 2.21 -10.13 -22.02
CA GLY A 174 3.66 -9.99 -22.12
C GLY A 174 4.24 -8.85 -21.29
N ILE A 175 3.51 -8.36 -20.29
CA ILE A 175 4.00 -7.32 -19.39
C ILE A 175 5.07 -7.89 -18.46
N VAL A 176 6.24 -7.26 -18.41
CA VAL A 176 7.36 -7.69 -17.57
C VAL A 176 7.64 -6.62 -16.53
N ILE A 177 7.63 -7.02 -15.26
CA ILE A 177 7.76 -6.12 -14.11
C ILE A 177 8.94 -6.55 -13.25
N THR A 178 9.88 -5.66 -13.06
CA THR A 178 10.98 -5.80 -12.11
C THR A 178 10.85 -4.70 -11.05
N SER A 179 10.76 -5.09 -9.78
CA SER A 179 10.67 -4.12 -8.67
C SER A 179 11.78 -4.36 -7.65
N MET A 180 12.40 -3.29 -7.21
CA MET A 180 13.47 -3.29 -6.21
C MET A 180 12.94 -2.64 -4.93
N SER A 181 13.05 -3.32 -3.78
CA SER A 181 12.57 -2.82 -2.49
C SER A 181 13.66 -2.75 -1.44
N GLY A 182 13.61 -1.71 -0.64
CA GLY A 182 14.35 -1.65 0.61
C GLY A 182 13.86 -2.68 1.64
N VAL A 183 14.71 -2.99 2.59
CA VAL A 183 14.53 -4.09 3.56
C VAL A 183 13.40 -3.86 4.56
N SER A 184 12.99 -2.61 4.81
CA SER A 184 11.87 -2.30 5.73
C SER A 184 10.53 -2.90 5.29
N GLY A 185 10.39 -3.27 4.01
CA GLY A 185 9.20 -3.93 3.48
C GLY A 185 8.95 -5.33 4.06
N ALA A 186 9.97 -5.97 4.62
CA ALA A 186 9.85 -7.26 5.32
C ALA A 186 9.29 -7.16 6.75
N GLY A 187 9.07 -5.94 7.26
CA GLY A 187 8.61 -5.69 8.62
C GLY A 187 9.73 -5.72 9.67
N ARG A 188 9.34 -5.62 10.95
CA ARG A 188 10.27 -5.46 12.08
C ARG A 188 10.75 -6.79 12.69
N LYS A 189 10.15 -7.90 12.31
CA LYS A 189 10.55 -9.21 12.86
C LYS A 189 12.00 -9.49 12.51
N ALA A 190 12.78 -9.90 13.52
CA ALA A 190 14.18 -10.27 13.31
C ALA A 190 14.28 -11.52 12.43
N ASP A 191 15.08 -11.42 11.37
CA ASP A 191 15.40 -12.50 10.46
C ASP A 191 16.87 -12.35 10.06
N LEU A 192 17.65 -13.44 10.19
CA LEU A 192 19.07 -13.42 9.86
C LEU A 192 19.31 -12.97 8.40
N SER A 193 18.46 -13.43 7.49
CA SER A 193 18.59 -13.09 6.06
C SER A 193 18.35 -11.59 5.74
N LEU A 194 17.88 -10.82 6.72
CA LEU A 194 17.64 -9.37 6.65
C LEU A 194 18.60 -8.58 7.55
N SER A 195 19.58 -9.26 8.19
CA SER A 195 20.59 -8.59 8.98
C SER A 195 21.52 -7.76 8.09
N PHE A 196 22.14 -6.72 8.65
CA PHE A 196 22.99 -5.80 7.89
C PHE A 196 24.07 -6.54 7.09
N VAL A 197 24.75 -7.53 7.71
CA VAL A 197 25.84 -8.28 7.08
C VAL A 197 25.35 -9.10 5.86
N GLU A 198 24.13 -9.63 5.93
CA GLU A 198 23.57 -10.46 4.86
C GLU A 198 22.98 -9.64 3.70
N VAL A 199 22.58 -8.41 3.96
CA VAL A 199 21.89 -7.55 2.96
C VAL A 199 22.87 -6.54 2.34
N ASN A 200 23.86 -6.07 3.11
CA ASN A 200 24.81 -5.07 2.62
C ASN A 200 25.59 -5.59 1.41
N ASP A 201 25.77 -4.71 0.41
CA ASP A 201 26.46 -5.02 -0.85
C ASP A 201 25.86 -6.20 -1.66
N SER A 202 24.57 -6.53 -1.40
CA SER A 202 23.88 -7.64 -2.05
C SER A 202 22.56 -7.20 -2.69
N VAL A 203 22.26 -7.76 -3.84
CA VAL A 203 20.95 -7.67 -4.50
C VAL A 203 20.45 -9.07 -4.81
N LYS A 204 19.23 -9.40 -4.38
CA LYS A 204 18.66 -10.72 -4.64
C LYS A 204 17.21 -10.65 -5.08
N ALA A 205 16.84 -11.40 -6.13
CA ALA A 205 15.45 -11.71 -6.41
C ALA A 205 14.92 -12.69 -5.35
N TYR A 206 13.66 -12.53 -4.96
CA TYR A 206 13.02 -13.43 -4.00
C TYR A 206 11.58 -13.74 -4.40
N LYS A 207 11.07 -14.88 -3.99
CA LYS A 207 9.70 -15.35 -4.31
C LYS A 207 9.34 -15.16 -5.80
N VAL A 208 10.27 -15.47 -6.70
CA VAL A 208 10.08 -15.32 -8.15
C VAL A 208 8.90 -16.18 -8.59
N ALA A 209 7.92 -15.57 -9.27
CA ALA A 209 6.64 -16.17 -9.69
C ALA A 209 5.74 -16.69 -8.53
N GLU A 210 6.13 -16.49 -7.27
CA GLU A 210 5.40 -16.99 -6.08
C GLU A 210 5.04 -15.88 -5.08
N HIS A 211 5.36 -14.63 -5.40
CA HIS A 211 5.12 -13.52 -4.49
C HIS A 211 3.62 -13.23 -4.34
N GLN A 212 3.16 -13.04 -3.11
CA GLN A 212 1.73 -12.82 -2.77
C GLN A 212 1.13 -11.56 -3.42
N HIS A 213 1.94 -10.60 -3.86
CA HIS A 213 1.47 -9.44 -4.59
C HIS A 213 1.17 -9.71 -6.08
N LEU A 214 1.66 -10.82 -6.66
CA LEU A 214 1.37 -11.17 -8.05
C LEU A 214 -0.14 -11.32 -8.33
N PRO A 215 -0.90 -12.16 -7.58
CA PRO A 215 -2.34 -12.28 -7.79
C PRO A 215 -3.10 -10.98 -7.47
N GLU A 216 -2.63 -10.17 -6.53
CA GLU A 216 -3.21 -8.87 -6.20
C GLU A 216 -3.10 -7.89 -7.38
N ILE A 217 -1.91 -7.77 -7.98
CA ILE A 217 -1.68 -6.94 -9.17
C ILE A 217 -2.59 -7.39 -10.31
N LYS A 218 -2.56 -8.69 -10.63
CA LYS A 218 -3.34 -9.26 -11.72
C LYS A 218 -4.83 -9.04 -11.54
N GLN A 219 -5.38 -9.43 -10.38
CA GLN A 219 -6.80 -9.26 -10.05
C GLN A 219 -7.23 -7.79 -10.18
N THR A 220 -6.43 -6.86 -9.67
CA THR A 220 -6.79 -5.43 -9.69
C THR A 220 -6.77 -4.87 -11.11
N LEU A 221 -5.75 -5.21 -11.92
CA LEU A 221 -5.70 -4.82 -13.33
C LEU A 221 -6.92 -5.36 -14.08
N GLU A 222 -7.22 -6.65 -13.95
CA GLU A 222 -8.35 -7.29 -14.63
C GLU A 222 -9.71 -6.70 -14.19
N THR A 223 -9.88 -6.43 -12.89
CA THR A 223 -11.13 -5.85 -12.36
C THR A 223 -11.37 -4.44 -12.89
N ILE A 224 -10.36 -3.59 -12.88
CA ILE A 224 -10.50 -2.17 -13.28
C ILE A 224 -10.59 -2.02 -14.79
N THR A 225 -9.81 -2.80 -15.54
CA THR A 225 -9.76 -2.66 -17.01
C THR A 225 -10.81 -3.50 -17.74
N GLY A 226 -11.32 -4.55 -17.10
CA GLY A 226 -12.22 -5.54 -17.73
C GLY A 226 -11.53 -6.47 -18.74
N GLN A 227 -10.18 -6.52 -18.72
CA GLN A 227 -9.38 -7.31 -19.66
C GLN A 227 -8.61 -8.38 -18.91
N SER A 228 -8.42 -9.55 -19.51
CA SER A 228 -7.49 -10.55 -18.99
C SER A 228 -6.04 -10.08 -19.18
N VAL A 229 -5.24 -10.15 -18.14
CA VAL A 229 -3.86 -9.64 -18.13
C VAL A 229 -2.87 -10.78 -17.90
N SER A 230 -1.81 -10.81 -18.71
CA SER A 230 -0.68 -11.73 -18.58
C SER A 230 0.59 -10.94 -18.27
N LEU A 231 1.20 -11.23 -17.12
CA LEU A 231 2.39 -10.51 -16.65
C LEU A 231 3.37 -11.41 -15.89
N SER A 232 4.63 -11.00 -15.90
CA SER A 232 5.69 -11.55 -15.06
C SER A 232 6.08 -10.51 -14.01
N PHE A 233 6.25 -10.93 -12.75
CA PHE A 233 6.63 -10.06 -11.65
C PHE A 233 7.83 -10.64 -10.89
N VAL A 234 8.91 -9.89 -10.84
CA VAL A 234 10.16 -10.28 -10.17
C VAL A 234 10.55 -9.23 -9.13
N PRO A 235 10.25 -9.45 -7.85
CA PRO A 235 10.68 -8.56 -6.79
C PRO A 235 12.15 -8.82 -6.39
N HIS A 236 12.87 -7.74 -6.08
CA HIS A 236 14.25 -7.77 -5.59
C HIS A 236 14.35 -7.06 -4.25
N LEU A 237 15.20 -7.57 -3.40
CA LEU A 237 15.64 -6.88 -2.19
C LEU A 237 16.99 -6.22 -2.48
N ILE A 238 17.09 -4.93 -2.13
CA ILE A 238 18.31 -4.14 -2.31
C ILE A 238 18.77 -3.55 -0.96
N PRO A 239 20.07 -3.23 -0.79
CA PRO A 239 20.65 -2.83 0.50
C PRO A 239 20.36 -1.36 0.86
N ILE A 240 19.10 -1.01 0.90
CA ILE A 240 18.60 0.28 1.38
C ILE A 240 17.47 0.07 2.39
N THR A 241 17.22 1.04 3.24
CA THR A 241 16.17 0.93 4.24
C THR A 241 14.78 1.04 3.63
N ARG A 242 14.54 2.05 2.78
CA ARG A 242 13.21 2.43 2.28
C ARG A 242 13.21 2.68 0.78
N GLY A 243 12.03 2.53 0.21
CA GLY A 243 11.72 2.82 -1.18
C GLY A 243 11.47 1.58 -2.01
N ILE A 244 10.61 1.74 -3.00
CA ILE A 244 10.40 0.78 -4.08
C ILE A 244 10.62 1.50 -5.40
N TYR A 245 11.48 0.91 -6.24
CA TYR A 245 11.67 1.31 -7.62
C TYR A 245 11.20 0.20 -8.53
N THR A 246 10.26 0.52 -9.42
CA THR A 246 9.64 -0.45 -10.32
C THR A 246 9.94 -0.06 -11.76
N THR A 247 10.42 -1.02 -12.55
CA THR A 247 10.57 -0.92 -14.01
C THR A 247 9.62 -1.89 -14.69
N ILE A 248 8.85 -1.40 -15.66
CA ILE A 248 7.87 -2.18 -16.39
C ILE A 248 8.14 -2.06 -17.88
N HIS A 249 8.14 -3.20 -18.57
CA HIS A 249 8.17 -3.29 -20.03
C HIS A 249 6.81 -3.76 -20.51
N ALA A 250 6.22 -3.04 -21.47
CA ALA A 250 4.97 -3.42 -22.10
C ALA A 250 4.98 -3.11 -23.59
N THR A 251 4.38 -3.96 -24.39
CA THR A 251 4.29 -3.78 -25.85
C THR A 251 3.24 -2.72 -26.17
N LEU A 252 3.59 -1.77 -27.02
CA LEU A 252 2.69 -0.71 -27.48
C LEU A 252 1.62 -1.25 -28.43
N CYS A 253 0.39 -0.75 -28.30
CA CYS A 253 -0.62 -0.92 -29.32
C CYS A 253 -0.32 -0.02 -30.53
N GLU A 254 -0.85 -0.39 -31.69
CA GLU A 254 -0.65 0.35 -32.94
C GLU A 254 -1.10 1.82 -32.79
N GLY A 255 -0.28 2.75 -33.25
CA GLY A 255 -0.55 4.18 -33.21
C GLY A 255 -0.42 4.82 -31.83
N THR A 256 0.13 4.12 -30.83
CA THR A 256 0.46 4.71 -29.53
C THR A 256 1.71 5.59 -29.65
N THR A 257 1.61 6.82 -29.14
CA THR A 257 2.71 7.80 -29.10
C THR A 257 2.99 8.24 -27.67
N ALA A 258 4.11 8.92 -27.45
CA ALA A 258 4.45 9.48 -26.14
C ALA A 258 3.41 10.51 -25.67
N GLU A 259 2.83 11.26 -26.59
CA GLU A 259 1.75 12.22 -26.31
C GLU A 259 0.51 11.51 -25.78
N LYS A 260 0.06 10.44 -26.44
CA LYS A 260 -1.12 9.65 -26.00
C LYS A 260 -0.92 9.02 -24.62
N ILE A 261 0.29 8.55 -24.34
CA ILE A 261 0.64 8.02 -23.00
C ILE A 261 0.54 9.13 -21.95
N PHE A 262 1.11 10.30 -22.25
CA PHE A 262 1.04 11.45 -21.34
C PHE A 262 -0.40 11.91 -21.11
N GLU A 263 -1.21 12.02 -22.17
CA GLU A 263 -2.65 12.33 -22.09
C GLU A 263 -3.42 11.29 -21.28
N GLY A 264 -3.06 10.00 -21.40
CA GLY A 264 -3.61 8.94 -20.57
C GLY A 264 -3.36 9.17 -19.08
N TYR A 265 -2.14 9.51 -18.68
CA TYR A 265 -1.85 9.89 -17.30
C TYR A 265 -2.58 11.16 -16.88
N GLU A 266 -2.61 12.19 -17.72
CA GLU A 266 -3.29 13.44 -17.43
C GLU A 266 -4.79 13.23 -17.17
N ARG A 267 -5.44 12.38 -17.96
CA ARG A 267 -6.87 12.04 -17.81
C ARG A 267 -7.22 11.50 -16.43
N TYR A 268 -6.38 10.62 -15.89
CA TYR A 268 -6.66 9.95 -14.61
C TYR A 268 -6.01 10.62 -13.40
N TYR A 269 -4.87 11.30 -13.57
CA TYR A 269 -4.06 11.76 -12.44
C TYR A 269 -3.89 13.26 -12.31
N LYS A 270 -4.42 14.06 -13.24
CA LYS A 270 -4.32 15.54 -13.18
C LYS A 270 -4.83 16.13 -11.86
N GLN A 271 -5.85 15.52 -11.26
CA GLN A 271 -6.46 15.98 -10.01
C GLN A 271 -6.09 15.13 -8.80
N THR A 272 -5.27 14.10 -8.95
CA THR A 272 -4.83 13.29 -7.83
C THR A 272 -3.60 13.93 -7.18
N PRO A 273 -3.60 14.17 -5.85
CA PRO A 273 -2.55 14.97 -5.22
C PRO A 273 -1.21 14.25 -5.11
N PHE A 274 -1.21 12.91 -5.19
CA PHE A 274 -0.03 12.11 -4.85
C PHE A 274 0.59 11.34 -6.02
N VAL A 275 0.07 11.47 -7.23
CA VAL A 275 0.69 10.90 -8.43
C VAL A 275 1.32 12.00 -9.26
N ARG A 276 2.63 11.94 -9.43
CA ARG A 276 3.39 12.85 -10.28
C ARG A 276 3.89 12.07 -11.50
N TYR A 277 3.62 12.55 -12.69
CA TYR A 277 3.98 11.87 -13.94
C TYR A 277 4.67 12.83 -14.90
N SER A 278 5.62 12.33 -15.66
CA SER A 278 6.35 13.13 -16.65
C SER A 278 6.94 12.28 -17.76
N ARG A 279 7.08 12.88 -18.94
CA ARG A 279 7.88 12.37 -20.04
C ARG A 279 9.31 12.90 -20.04
N ASP A 280 9.61 13.90 -19.22
CA ASP A 280 10.89 14.60 -19.22
C ASP A 280 11.88 14.06 -18.21
N PHE A 281 11.42 13.45 -17.11
CA PHE A 281 12.27 12.81 -16.12
C PHE A 281 11.99 11.31 -15.93
N ILE A 282 12.98 10.59 -15.45
CA ILE A 282 12.84 9.25 -14.88
C ILE A 282 12.96 9.39 -13.37
N PRO A 283 12.00 8.84 -12.59
CA PRO A 283 11.99 9.00 -11.14
C PRO A 283 13.20 8.37 -10.45
N GLU A 284 13.51 8.85 -9.26
CA GLU A 284 14.51 8.28 -8.36
C GLU A 284 13.98 8.23 -6.92
N LEU A 285 14.44 7.27 -6.14
CA LEU A 285 13.92 7.02 -4.78
C LEU A 285 14.03 8.22 -3.85
N LYS A 286 15.12 9.00 -3.94
CA LYS A 286 15.31 10.18 -3.07
C LYS A 286 14.22 11.25 -3.25
N GLY A 287 13.50 11.25 -4.38
CA GLY A 287 12.41 12.18 -4.65
C GLY A 287 11.10 11.83 -3.93
N VAL A 288 10.96 10.60 -3.45
CA VAL A 288 9.71 10.07 -2.90
C VAL A 288 9.82 9.51 -1.48
N VAL A 289 11.01 9.12 -1.02
CA VAL A 289 11.22 8.58 0.34
C VAL A 289 10.75 9.58 1.39
N HIS A 290 10.00 9.09 2.39
CA HIS A 290 9.28 9.84 3.42
C HIS A 290 8.11 10.70 2.94
N THR A 291 7.65 10.53 1.70
CA THR A 291 6.49 11.23 1.13
C THR A 291 5.40 10.25 0.70
N ASN A 292 4.18 10.76 0.53
CA ASN A 292 3.07 9.98 -0.03
C ASN A 292 3.02 10.03 -1.56
N PHE A 293 4.07 10.49 -2.24
CA PHE A 293 4.11 10.57 -3.69
C PHE A 293 4.44 9.24 -4.36
N CYS A 294 3.81 9.03 -5.53
CA CYS A 294 4.24 8.07 -6.54
C CYS A 294 4.70 8.86 -7.76
N ASP A 295 5.98 8.75 -8.10
CA ASP A 295 6.55 9.35 -9.28
C ASP A 295 6.56 8.34 -10.43
N ILE A 296 6.11 8.78 -11.61
CA ILE A 296 6.02 7.95 -12.82
C ILE A 296 6.74 8.66 -13.96
N GLY A 297 7.67 7.98 -14.59
CA GLY A 297 8.33 8.41 -15.83
C GLY A 297 8.29 7.31 -16.87
N PHE A 298 8.41 7.65 -18.14
CA PHE A 298 8.42 6.66 -19.22
C PHE A 298 9.30 7.05 -20.40
N ARG A 299 9.69 6.03 -21.18
CA ARG A 299 10.37 6.17 -22.47
C ARG A 299 9.80 5.15 -23.46
N LEU A 300 9.77 5.53 -24.73
CA LEU A 300 9.44 4.61 -25.82
C LEU A 300 10.72 4.01 -26.39
N SER A 301 10.73 2.69 -26.55
CA SER A 301 11.72 1.97 -27.33
C SER A 301 11.08 1.59 -28.68
N LEU A 302 11.27 2.45 -29.69
CA LEU A 302 10.63 2.27 -30.98
C LEU A 302 11.14 1.03 -31.71
N GLU A 303 12.42 0.69 -31.55
CA GLU A 303 13.03 -0.50 -32.11
C GLU A 303 12.34 -1.80 -31.65
N THR A 304 11.96 -1.85 -30.38
CA THR A 304 11.31 -3.03 -29.76
C THR A 304 9.79 -2.91 -29.68
N ASN A 305 9.21 -1.81 -30.14
CA ASN A 305 7.79 -1.48 -29.99
C ASN A 305 7.31 -1.57 -28.54
N GLN A 306 8.09 -1.03 -27.60
CA GLN A 306 7.78 -1.08 -26.17
C GLN A 306 7.73 0.30 -25.52
N VAL A 307 6.92 0.41 -24.47
CA VAL A 307 7.08 1.44 -23.45
C VAL A 307 7.84 0.85 -22.27
N ILE A 308 8.78 1.63 -21.74
CA ILE A 308 9.48 1.37 -20.48
C ILE A 308 8.97 2.38 -19.47
N LEU A 309 8.25 1.89 -18.46
CA LEU A 309 7.73 2.69 -17.35
C LEU A 309 8.67 2.55 -16.16
N CYS A 310 8.93 3.66 -15.49
CA CYS A 310 9.64 3.66 -14.21
C CYS A 310 8.75 4.33 -13.16
N ALA A 311 8.60 3.70 -12.01
CA ALA A 311 7.86 4.25 -10.89
C ALA A 311 8.64 4.16 -9.59
N ALA A 312 8.50 5.18 -8.74
CA ALA A 312 9.15 5.23 -7.43
C ALA A 312 8.15 5.62 -6.35
N ILE A 313 8.19 4.93 -5.22
CA ILE A 313 7.39 5.24 -4.01
C ILE A 313 8.23 4.99 -2.74
N ASP A 314 7.79 5.56 -1.61
CA ASP A 314 8.19 5.05 -0.29
C ASP A 314 7.30 3.85 0.07
N ASN A 315 7.91 2.69 0.31
CA ASN A 315 7.19 1.45 0.60
C ASN A 315 6.41 1.47 1.92
N LEU A 316 6.79 2.30 2.89
CA LEU A 316 6.11 2.45 4.17
C LEU A 316 5.07 3.60 4.16
N VAL A 317 5.19 4.57 3.24
CA VAL A 317 4.27 5.70 3.14
C VAL A 317 3.26 5.44 2.04
N LYS A 318 3.52 5.80 0.77
CA LYS A 318 2.57 5.54 -0.33
C LYS A 318 2.28 4.05 -0.51
N GLY A 319 3.25 3.20 -0.21
CA GLY A 319 3.10 1.74 -0.25
C GLY A 319 2.37 1.13 0.96
N ALA A 320 2.07 1.88 2.03
CA ALA A 320 1.45 1.35 3.24
C ALA A 320 0.68 2.42 4.04
N ALA A 321 1.34 3.06 5.02
CA ALA A 321 0.68 3.94 5.99
C ALA A 321 0.08 5.21 5.36
N GLY A 322 0.78 5.84 4.42
CA GLY A 322 0.28 7.04 3.75
C GLY A 322 -0.96 6.75 2.91
N GLN A 323 -0.98 5.62 2.18
CA GLN A 323 -2.17 5.17 1.46
C GLN A 323 -3.34 4.89 2.40
N ALA A 324 -3.07 4.29 3.57
CA ALA A 324 -4.11 4.03 4.57
C ALA A 324 -4.70 5.33 5.14
N ILE A 325 -3.88 6.36 5.37
CA ILE A 325 -4.35 7.68 5.82
C ILE A 325 -5.10 8.40 4.71
N GLN A 326 -4.67 8.28 3.46
CA GLN A 326 -5.39 8.81 2.31
C GLN A 326 -6.80 8.21 2.22
N ASN A 327 -6.94 6.89 2.41
CA ASN A 327 -8.21 6.20 2.51
C ASN A 327 -9.05 6.68 3.70
N PHE A 328 -8.43 6.82 4.87
CA PHE A 328 -9.07 7.38 6.07
C PHE A 328 -9.62 8.79 5.82
N ASN A 329 -8.84 9.66 5.19
CA ASN A 329 -9.25 11.02 4.86
C ASN A 329 -10.49 11.04 3.96
N LEU A 330 -10.54 10.18 2.94
CA LEU A 330 -11.70 10.04 2.05
C LEU A 330 -12.95 9.54 2.79
N ILE A 331 -12.82 8.57 3.69
CA ILE A 331 -13.94 8.00 4.45
C ILE A 331 -14.57 9.05 5.38
N PHE A 332 -13.74 9.83 6.06
CA PHE A 332 -14.22 10.81 7.05
C PHE A 332 -14.43 12.20 6.48
N GLY A 333 -14.27 12.39 5.17
CA GLY A 333 -14.51 13.66 4.48
C GLY A 333 -13.48 14.75 4.79
N PHE A 334 -12.27 14.37 5.21
CA PHE A 334 -11.14 15.28 5.33
C PHE A 334 -10.56 15.59 3.95
N ASN A 335 -9.72 16.63 3.88
CA ASN A 335 -8.91 16.84 2.70
C ASN A 335 -8.01 15.62 2.51
N GLU A 336 -7.98 15.07 1.30
CA GLU A 336 -7.21 13.88 0.95
C GLU A 336 -5.73 14.00 1.34
N THR A 337 -5.20 15.22 1.33
CA THR A 337 -3.80 15.53 1.68
C THR A 337 -3.56 15.80 3.16
N GLU A 338 -4.61 15.82 4.00
CA GLU A 338 -4.46 16.14 5.43
C GLU A 338 -3.42 15.24 6.10
N SER A 339 -2.47 15.86 6.75
CA SER A 339 -1.26 15.29 7.39
C SER A 339 -0.24 14.59 6.46
N LEU A 340 -0.50 14.48 5.15
CA LEU A 340 0.36 13.77 4.20
C LEU A 340 1.27 14.71 3.37
N LEU A 341 1.01 16.01 3.41
CA LEU A 341 1.86 17.08 2.83
C LEU A 341 2.62 17.84 3.91
#